data_71862d6b64d522af73dbc925364dbef2
#
_entry.id   71862d6b64d522af73dbc925364dbef2
#
_cell.length_a   1.000
_cell.length_b   1.000
_cell.length_c   1.000
_cell.angle_alpha   90.00
_cell.angle_beta   90.00
_cell.angle_gamma   90.00
#
_symmetry.space_group_name_H-M   'P 1'
#
loop_
_entity.id
_entity.type
_entity.pdbx_description
1 polymer ?
#
loop_
_entity_poly.entity_id
_entity_poly.type
_entity_poly.pdbx_seq_one_letter_code
_entity_poly.pdbx_strand_id
1 'polypeptide(L)'
;AQHYADLGLNNQLRNPVSNLLENRNDKWSIRTMSNAYFEVKPIKGLTLRTSVNFTTNAAKQDYYQSAFLLGKSYTGNKSTPDLTSIDGYRLSGFGYNAYWSTTATYDVTFNEKHHLNTMIGYDFEYNSDFEVQQDDRTDSDNPIAYNNTSITNVNGAKLWTGSSEYSNYVFDAMFARLVYDYNYKYVLSGSVRRDRSSKFGPDKRAGWFYSGSLAWNITEEDFMKDIHWLDIAKLRASYGITGNDQIGNDYAWISTISSDQNVVFGTTAIPTYYPSGYSNRQLGWEKNKQMDLGFDIGVFNALNIVVDLYKRTSDIVMPANIPNFNGIAGSVYMNAGQIENKGIEIQVSATPFKGDFSWETTLSWSKNNNK
;
A
#
# COMPACT_ATOMS: atom_id res chain seq x y z
N ALA A 1 -7.99 -30.03 28.70
CA ALA A 1 -8.75 -28.90 29.26
C ALA A 1 -8.90 -29.03 30.78
N GLN A 2 -9.31 -30.19 31.31
CA GLN A 2 -9.49 -30.43 32.76
C GLN A 2 -8.18 -30.23 33.56
N HIS A 3 -7.06 -30.66 32.99
CA HIS A 3 -5.75 -30.54 33.63
C HIS A 3 -5.31 -29.06 33.86
N TYR A 4 -5.71 -28.14 33.00
CA TYR A 4 -5.39 -26.73 33.17
C TYR A 4 -6.33 -26.02 34.16
N ALA A 5 -7.59 -26.46 34.29
CA ALA A 5 -8.51 -25.97 35.31
C ALA A 5 -8.03 -26.33 36.74
N ASP A 6 -7.47 -27.53 36.88
CA ASP A 6 -6.91 -28.03 38.16
C ASP A 6 -5.66 -27.22 38.58
N LEU A 7 -5.00 -26.56 37.65
CA LEU A 7 -3.81 -25.74 37.88
C LEU A 7 -4.17 -24.27 38.14
N GLY A 8 -5.48 -23.89 38.19
CA GLY A 8 -5.93 -22.50 38.38
C GLY A 8 -5.59 -21.57 37.22
N LEU A 9 -5.27 -22.13 36.05
CA LEU A 9 -4.97 -21.36 34.85
C LEU A 9 -6.28 -20.92 34.17
N ASN A 10 -6.31 -19.70 33.71
CA ASN A 10 -7.46 -19.03 33.13
C ASN A 10 -8.07 -19.83 31.95
N ASN A 11 -9.38 -20.13 32.00
CA ASN A 11 -10.12 -20.97 31.07
C ASN A 11 -10.25 -20.42 29.63
N GLN A 12 -9.46 -19.43 29.27
CA GLN A 12 -9.48 -18.81 27.93
C GLN A 12 -8.61 -19.53 26.88
N LEU A 13 -7.90 -20.59 27.26
CA LEU A 13 -7.12 -21.38 26.31
C LEU A 13 -8.03 -22.26 25.46
N ARG A 14 -8.30 -21.84 24.26
CA ARG A 14 -9.05 -22.61 23.26
C ARG A 14 -8.20 -23.79 22.77
N ASN A 15 -8.83 -24.96 22.60
CA ASN A 15 -8.18 -26.08 21.98
C ASN A 15 -7.91 -25.78 20.49
N PRO A 16 -6.66 -25.72 20.01
CA PRO A 16 -6.37 -25.43 18.61
C PRO A 16 -7.01 -26.41 17.62
N VAL A 17 -7.11 -27.69 17.98
CA VAL A 17 -7.72 -28.73 17.13
C VAL A 17 -9.22 -28.50 17.01
N SER A 18 -9.91 -28.18 18.12
CA SER A 18 -11.32 -27.83 18.11
C SER A 18 -11.58 -26.60 17.25
N ASN A 19 -10.71 -25.60 17.33
CA ASN A 19 -10.82 -24.39 16.53
C ASN A 19 -10.72 -24.68 15.03
N LEU A 20 -9.88 -25.61 14.63
CA LEU A 20 -9.73 -26.01 13.22
C LEU A 20 -10.91 -26.86 12.70
N LEU A 21 -11.52 -27.65 13.57
CA LEU A 21 -12.59 -28.57 13.16
C LEU A 21 -13.99 -27.94 13.21
N GLU A 22 -14.19 -27.01 14.13
CA GLU A 22 -15.50 -26.43 14.44
C GLU A 22 -15.75 -25.06 13.80
N ASN A 23 -14.70 -24.40 13.32
CA ASN A 23 -14.82 -23.17 12.56
C ASN A 23 -14.84 -23.45 11.06
N ARG A 24 -15.68 -22.72 10.37
CA ARG A 24 -15.69 -22.67 8.91
C ARG A 24 -15.36 -21.27 8.44
N ASN A 25 -14.40 -21.17 7.53
CA ASN A 25 -14.01 -19.90 6.91
C ASN A 25 -13.66 -20.16 5.44
N ASP A 26 -14.70 -20.23 4.62
CA ASP A 26 -14.57 -20.49 3.19
C ASP A 26 -14.50 -19.17 2.45
N LYS A 27 -13.36 -18.89 1.84
CA LYS A 27 -13.16 -17.71 1.00
C LYS A 27 -12.95 -18.13 -0.45
N TRP A 28 -13.75 -17.57 -1.31
CA TRP A 28 -13.59 -17.66 -2.75
C TRP A 28 -13.35 -16.27 -3.33
N SER A 29 -12.43 -16.16 -4.27
CA SER A 29 -12.18 -14.91 -4.99
C SER A 29 -11.78 -15.19 -6.43
N ILE A 30 -12.23 -14.32 -7.32
CA ILE A 30 -11.80 -14.29 -8.72
C ILE A 30 -11.28 -12.89 -9.04
N ARG A 31 -10.10 -12.84 -9.62
CA ARG A 31 -9.50 -11.61 -10.12
C ARG A 31 -9.27 -11.74 -11.62
N THR A 32 -9.83 -10.81 -12.38
CA THR A 32 -9.61 -10.72 -13.82
C THR A 32 -8.77 -9.49 -14.10
N MET A 33 -7.72 -9.65 -14.90
CA MET A 33 -6.88 -8.54 -15.35
C MET A 33 -6.83 -8.55 -16.87
N SER A 34 -7.20 -7.44 -17.47
CA SER A 34 -7.19 -7.23 -18.93
C SER A 34 -6.31 -6.03 -19.24
N ASN A 35 -5.42 -6.20 -20.18
CA ASN A 35 -4.57 -5.13 -20.68
C ASN A 35 -4.70 -5.06 -22.19
N ALA A 36 -4.92 -3.87 -22.72
CA ALA A 36 -4.88 -3.58 -24.15
C ALA A 36 -4.03 -2.33 -24.38
N TYR A 37 -3.25 -2.32 -25.42
CA TYR A 37 -2.52 -1.13 -25.81
C TYR A 37 -2.51 -0.95 -27.33
N PHE A 38 -2.36 0.29 -27.72
CA PHE A 38 -2.12 0.68 -29.11
C PHE A 38 -0.86 1.53 -29.15
N GLU A 39 0.03 1.19 -30.08
CA GLU A 39 1.31 1.87 -30.27
C GLU A 39 1.52 2.20 -31.74
N VAL A 40 1.93 3.43 -32.02
CA VAL A 40 2.34 3.86 -33.38
C VAL A 40 3.67 4.59 -33.32
N LYS A 41 4.46 4.40 -34.36
CA LYS A 41 5.76 5.05 -34.59
C LYS A 41 5.68 5.88 -35.87
N PRO A 42 5.10 7.08 -35.83
CA PRO A 42 4.80 7.87 -37.04
C PRO A 42 6.05 8.39 -37.73
N ILE A 43 7.11 8.64 -36.99
CA ILE A 43 8.43 9.06 -37.50
C ILE A 43 9.53 8.36 -36.69
N LYS A 44 10.73 8.32 -37.24
CA LYS A 44 11.90 7.74 -36.57
C LYS A 44 12.12 8.43 -35.21
N GLY A 45 12.24 7.62 -34.16
CA GLY A 45 12.44 8.06 -32.78
C GLY A 45 11.15 8.40 -32.02
N LEU A 46 10.02 8.70 -32.67
CA LEU A 46 8.77 9.02 -31.96
C LEU A 46 7.89 7.78 -31.81
N THR A 47 7.55 7.47 -30.55
CA THR A 47 6.61 6.42 -30.18
C THR A 47 5.45 7.03 -29.44
N LEU A 48 4.22 6.85 -29.96
CA LEU A 48 2.98 7.21 -29.29
C LEU A 48 2.33 5.91 -28.81
N ARG A 49 2.01 5.84 -27.52
CA ARG A 49 1.39 4.65 -26.93
C ARG A 49 0.24 5.06 -26.05
N THR A 50 -0.89 4.36 -26.21
CA THR A 50 -2.01 4.42 -25.27
C THR A 50 -2.30 3.02 -24.78
N SER A 51 -2.59 2.88 -23.47
CA SER A 51 -2.90 1.59 -22.87
C SER A 51 -4.04 1.72 -21.87
N VAL A 52 -4.86 0.68 -21.80
CA VAL A 52 -5.94 0.54 -20.83
C VAL A 52 -5.73 -0.75 -20.07
N ASN A 53 -5.71 -0.66 -18.75
CA ASN A 53 -5.72 -1.80 -17.84
C ASN A 53 -7.07 -1.80 -17.11
N PHE A 54 -7.74 -2.93 -17.14
CA PHE A 54 -8.99 -3.13 -16.43
C PHE A 54 -8.87 -4.35 -15.54
N THR A 55 -9.03 -4.14 -14.24
CA THR A 55 -8.97 -5.20 -13.23
C THR A 55 -10.31 -5.29 -12.55
N THR A 56 -10.86 -6.49 -12.42
CA THR A 56 -12.02 -6.76 -11.56
C THR A 56 -11.64 -7.74 -10.46
N ASN A 57 -12.24 -7.58 -9.31
CA ASN A 57 -12.11 -8.48 -8.18
C ASN A 57 -13.50 -8.79 -7.63
N ALA A 58 -13.88 -10.05 -7.61
CA ALA A 58 -15.10 -10.52 -6.98
C ALA A 58 -14.71 -11.49 -5.87
N ALA A 59 -15.28 -11.32 -4.69
CA ALA A 59 -14.98 -12.16 -3.54
C ALA A 59 -16.27 -12.54 -2.81
N LYS A 60 -16.24 -13.73 -2.23
CA LYS A 60 -17.27 -14.23 -1.32
C LYS A 60 -16.58 -14.92 -0.16
N GLN A 61 -17.05 -14.66 1.05
CA GLN A 61 -16.58 -15.33 2.25
C GLN A 61 -17.77 -15.76 3.11
N ASP A 62 -17.79 -17.04 3.47
CA ASP A 62 -18.74 -17.61 4.41
C ASP A 62 -17.95 -17.98 5.68
N TYR A 63 -18.24 -17.32 6.78
CA TYR A 63 -17.66 -17.57 8.09
C TYR A 63 -18.71 -18.11 9.04
N TYR A 64 -18.31 -19.11 9.83
CA TYR A 64 -19.14 -19.69 10.89
C TYR A 64 -18.25 -20.08 12.07
N GLN A 65 -18.66 -19.68 13.27
CA GLN A 65 -18.02 -20.04 14.52
C GLN A 65 -18.99 -20.80 15.43
N SER A 66 -18.59 -22.01 15.81
CA SER A 66 -19.40 -22.91 16.61
C SER A 66 -19.49 -22.46 18.08
N ALA A 67 -20.63 -22.71 18.70
CA ALA A 67 -20.87 -22.53 20.14
C ALA A 67 -19.86 -23.27 21.03
N PHE A 68 -19.28 -24.35 20.54
CA PHE A 68 -18.30 -25.15 21.28
C PHE A 68 -16.94 -24.43 21.47
N LEU A 69 -16.66 -23.41 20.67
CA LEU A 69 -15.40 -22.66 20.75
C LEU A 69 -15.44 -21.50 21.75
N LEU A 70 -16.62 -21.01 22.05
CA LEU A 70 -16.83 -19.79 22.84
C LEU A 70 -17.31 -20.08 24.26
N GLY A 71 -17.42 -21.36 24.65
CA GLY A 71 -17.85 -21.75 25.99
C GLY A 71 -17.12 -20.96 27.07
N LYS A 72 -17.81 -20.01 27.68
CA LYS A 72 -17.25 -19.09 28.68
C LYS A 72 -17.01 -19.75 30.03
N SER A 73 -17.43 -21.01 30.23
CA SER A 73 -17.34 -21.62 31.54
C SER A 73 -17.06 -23.11 31.48
N TYR A 74 -15.83 -23.47 31.71
CA TYR A 74 -15.47 -24.78 32.25
C TYR A 74 -15.76 -24.83 33.75
N THR A 75 -16.99 -24.72 34.16
CA THR A 75 -17.40 -25.04 35.54
C THR A 75 -17.88 -26.47 35.59
N GLY A 76 -16.98 -27.38 35.95
CA GLY A 76 -17.29 -28.79 36.19
C GLY A 76 -17.55 -29.61 34.91
N ASN A 77 -17.18 -30.81 34.92
CA ASN A 77 -17.26 -31.99 34.06
C ASN A 77 -18.10 -32.02 32.76
N LYS A 78 -18.64 -30.94 32.26
CA LYS A 78 -19.33 -30.87 30.95
C LYS A 78 -19.11 -29.50 30.33
N SER A 79 -18.52 -29.47 29.14
CA SER A 79 -18.59 -28.33 28.26
C SER A 79 -20.00 -28.17 27.75
N THR A 80 -20.78 -27.31 28.39
CA THR A 80 -22.06 -26.87 27.82
C THR A 80 -21.73 -25.84 26.74
N PRO A 81 -22.17 -26.07 25.48
CA PRO A 81 -22.00 -25.09 24.43
C PRO A 81 -22.74 -23.80 24.81
N ASP A 82 -22.07 -22.68 24.68
CA ASP A 82 -22.71 -21.37 24.82
C ASP A 82 -23.40 -21.02 23.51
N LEU A 83 -24.68 -21.37 23.44
CA LEU A 83 -25.53 -21.17 22.24
C LEU A 83 -25.69 -19.67 21.90
N THR A 84 -25.41 -18.78 22.85
CA THR A 84 -25.45 -17.32 22.61
C THR A 84 -24.20 -16.81 21.89
N SER A 85 -23.21 -17.66 21.72
CA SER A 85 -21.88 -17.32 21.18
C SER A 85 -21.65 -17.86 19.78
N ILE A 86 -22.68 -18.40 19.12
CA ILE A 86 -22.59 -18.76 17.69
C ILE A 86 -22.53 -17.45 16.90
N ASP A 87 -21.50 -17.33 16.08
CA ASP A 87 -21.27 -16.16 15.25
C ASP A 87 -21.03 -16.62 13.80
N GLY A 88 -21.58 -15.90 12.86
CA GLY A 88 -21.41 -16.17 11.45
C GLY A 88 -21.63 -14.92 10.63
N TYR A 89 -20.94 -14.83 9.49
CA TYR A 89 -21.21 -13.80 8.52
C TYR A 89 -21.02 -14.32 7.11
N ARG A 90 -21.70 -13.67 6.19
CA ARG A 90 -21.47 -13.79 4.77
C ARG A 90 -21.04 -12.43 4.23
N LEU A 91 -19.92 -12.41 3.52
CA LEU A 91 -19.39 -11.24 2.85
C LEU A 91 -19.41 -11.49 1.35
N SER A 92 -19.88 -10.51 0.59
CA SER A 92 -19.81 -10.47 -0.87
C SER A 92 -19.26 -9.11 -1.30
N GLY A 93 -18.19 -9.14 -2.07
CA GLY A 93 -17.55 -7.93 -2.55
C GLY A 93 -17.33 -7.97 -4.05
N PHE A 94 -17.41 -6.81 -4.67
CA PHE A 94 -17.05 -6.58 -6.07
C PHE A 94 -16.31 -5.26 -6.19
N GLY A 95 -15.13 -5.31 -6.79
CA GLY A 95 -14.34 -4.12 -7.07
C GLY A 95 -13.87 -4.11 -8.51
N TYR A 96 -13.62 -2.92 -9.03
CA TYR A 96 -12.94 -2.76 -10.30
C TYR A 96 -12.02 -1.54 -10.28
N ASN A 97 -10.93 -1.68 -11.04
CA ASN A 97 -9.96 -0.63 -11.28
C ASN A 97 -9.80 -0.45 -12.79
N ALA A 98 -9.95 0.77 -13.25
CA ALA A 98 -9.71 1.17 -14.63
C ALA A 98 -8.55 2.16 -14.66
N TYR A 99 -7.46 1.76 -15.29
CA TYR A 99 -6.27 2.60 -15.46
C TYR A 99 -6.01 2.84 -16.95
N TRP A 100 -5.90 4.09 -17.33
CA TRP A 100 -5.58 4.53 -18.68
C TRP A 100 -4.30 5.37 -18.65
N SER A 101 -3.39 5.05 -19.56
CA SER A 101 -2.11 5.76 -19.73
C SER A 101 -1.87 6.08 -21.19
N THR A 102 -1.45 7.29 -21.48
CA THR A 102 -1.02 7.71 -22.81
C THR A 102 0.30 8.42 -22.73
N THR A 103 1.26 7.99 -23.55
CA THR A 103 2.62 8.54 -23.57
C THR A 103 3.06 8.86 -24.99
N ALA A 104 3.85 9.91 -25.12
CA ALA A 104 4.64 10.22 -26.32
C ALA A 104 6.12 10.23 -25.91
N THR A 105 6.88 9.33 -26.50
CA THR A 105 8.33 9.19 -26.24
C THR A 105 9.09 9.52 -27.51
N TYR A 106 10.09 10.40 -27.41
CA TYR A 106 11.03 10.71 -28.47
C TYR A 106 12.43 10.31 -28.06
N ASP A 107 12.99 9.39 -28.85
CA ASP A 107 14.30 8.79 -28.62
C ASP A 107 15.16 9.01 -29.84
N VAL A 108 16.27 9.75 -29.70
CA VAL A 108 17.13 10.13 -30.80
C VAL A 108 18.60 10.21 -30.37
N THR A 109 19.45 9.72 -31.26
CA THR A 109 20.91 9.94 -31.16
C THR A 109 21.34 10.84 -32.30
N PHE A 110 22.04 11.94 -31.98
CA PHE A 110 22.61 12.87 -32.95
C PHE A 110 24.10 13.05 -32.73
N ASN A 111 24.83 13.25 -33.83
CA ASN A 111 26.29 13.33 -33.84
C ASN A 111 26.99 12.15 -33.14
N GLU A 112 26.36 10.96 -33.14
CA GLU A 112 26.87 9.70 -32.56
C GLU A 112 27.19 9.75 -31.05
N LYS A 113 27.17 10.93 -30.44
CA LYS A 113 27.58 11.17 -29.04
C LYS A 113 26.46 11.68 -28.14
N HIS A 114 25.41 12.23 -28.71
CA HIS A 114 24.33 12.86 -27.95
C HIS A 114 23.09 11.97 -28.06
N HIS A 115 22.75 11.29 -26.99
CA HIS A 115 21.51 10.52 -26.89
C HIS A 115 20.49 11.25 -26.04
N LEU A 116 19.31 11.50 -26.61
CA LEU A 116 18.21 12.20 -25.95
C LEU A 116 16.97 11.30 -25.94
N ASN A 117 16.45 11.00 -24.77
CA ASN A 117 15.18 10.34 -24.55
C ASN A 117 14.25 11.26 -23.77
N THR A 118 13.16 11.67 -24.38
CA THR A 118 12.15 12.53 -23.76
C THR A 118 10.82 11.84 -23.77
N MET A 119 10.02 12.03 -22.72
CA MET A 119 8.68 11.46 -22.61
C MET A 119 7.75 12.49 -21.97
N ILE A 120 6.55 12.61 -22.54
CA ILE A 120 5.42 13.26 -21.88
C ILE A 120 4.29 12.25 -21.77
N GLY A 121 3.48 12.36 -20.73
CA GLY A 121 2.39 11.41 -20.55
C GLY A 121 1.27 11.94 -19.67
N TYR A 122 0.16 11.23 -19.75
CA TYR A 122 -1.03 11.42 -18.95
C TYR A 122 -1.52 10.06 -18.46
N ASP A 123 -1.81 9.98 -17.17
CA ASP A 123 -2.41 8.82 -16.51
C ASP A 123 -3.76 9.21 -15.92
N PHE A 124 -4.69 8.26 -15.95
CA PHE A 124 -5.98 8.36 -15.29
C PHE A 124 -6.30 7.02 -14.64
N GLU A 125 -6.76 7.04 -13.40
CA GLU A 125 -7.18 5.86 -12.66
C GLU A 125 -8.51 6.12 -11.96
N TYR A 126 -9.39 5.15 -12.08
CA TYR A 126 -10.63 5.08 -11.32
C TYR A 126 -10.70 3.75 -10.61
N ASN A 127 -10.90 3.78 -9.31
CA ASN A 127 -11.13 2.61 -8.49
C ASN A 127 -12.51 2.69 -7.84
N SER A 128 -13.19 1.55 -7.77
CA SER A 128 -14.45 1.41 -7.07
C SER A 128 -14.53 0.04 -6.43
N ASP A 129 -14.81 0.01 -5.14
CA ASP A 129 -15.00 -1.19 -4.35
C ASP A 129 -16.36 -1.12 -3.64
N PHE A 130 -17.07 -2.23 -3.67
CA PHE A 130 -18.33 -2.42 -2.98
C PHE A 130 -18.31 -3.73 -2.22
N GLU A 131 -18.67 -3.68 -0.96
CA GLU A 131 -18.76 -4.84 -0.10
C GLU A 131 -20.06 -4.83 0.68
N VAL A 132 -20.70 -5.99 0.78
CA VAL A 132 -21.85 -6.22 1.65
C VAL A 132 -21.48 -7.35 2.59
N GLN A 133 -21.56 -7.07 3.87
CA GLN A 133 -21.46 -8.08 4.93
C GLN A 133 -22.81 -8.23 5.61
N GLN A 134 -23.16 -9.45 5.88
CA GLN A 134 -24.31 -9.82 6.62
C GLN A 134 -23.89 -10.70 7.78
N ASP A 135 -24.16 -10.23 8.99
CA ASP A 135 -23.82 -10.89 10.23
C ASP A 135 -25.04 -11.64 10.75
N ASP A 136 -24.87 -12.90 11.07
CA ASP A 136 -25.85 -13.74 11.72
C ASP A 136 -25.40 -14.02 13.14
N ARG A 137 -26.13 -13.50 14.13
CA ARG A 137 -25.92 -13.81 15.55
C ARG A 137 -27.13 -14.53 16.10
N THR A 138 -26.88 -15.55 16.92
CA THR A 138 -27.97 -16.23 17.65
C THR A 138 -28.19 -15.60 19.00
N ASP A 139 -29.49 -15.64 19.42
CA ASP A 139 -29.79 -15.60 20.85
C ASP A 139 -29.90 -17.06 21.38
N SER A 140 -30.02 -17.22 22.72
CA SER A 140 -30.07 -18.54 23.37
C SER A 140 -31.18 -19.45 22.91
N ASP A 141 -32.22 -18.91 22.27
CA ASP A 141 -33.43 -19.61 21.94
C ASP A 141 -33.46 -20.13 20.50
N ASN A 142 -32.58 -19.64 19.64
CA ASN A 142 -32.52 -19.98 18.22
C ASN A 142 -31.09 -20.19 17.70
N PRO A 143 -30.46 -21.33 17.95
CA PRO A 143 -29.11 -21.59 17.47
C PRO A 143 -29.10 -21.76 15.93
N ILE A 144 -28.17 -21.06 15.27
CA ILE A 144 -27.93 -21.27 13.83
C ILE A 144 -27.33 -22.67 13.63
N ALA A 145 -27.94 -23.44 12.75
CA ALA A 145 -27.41 -24.75 12.41
C ALA A 145 -26.11 -24.61 11.59
N TYR A 146 -25.15 -25.48 11.85
CA TYR A 146 -23.80 -25.51 11.28
C TYR A 146 -23.66 -25.24 9.77
N ASN A 147 -24.70 -25.50 8.98
CA ASN A 147 -24.65 -25.30 7.52
C ASN A 147 -25.58 -24.18 7.03
N ASN A 148 -26.15 -23.42 7.93
CA ASN A 148 -27.16 -22.45 7.57
C ASN A 148 -26.63 -21.04 7.64
N THR A 149 -25.84 -20.64 6.64
CA THR A 149 -25.41 -19.26 6.39
C THR A 149 -26.43 -18.53 5.49
N SER A 150 -27.62 -19.04 5.36
CA SER A 150 -28.70 -18.41 4.58
C SER A 150 -29.55 -17.55 5.51
N ILE A 151 -29.53 -16.26 5.25
CA ILE A 151 -30.37 -15.23 5.90
C ILE A 151 -31.87 -15.60 5.88
N THR A 152 -32.30 -16.29 4.85
CA THR A 152 -33.69 -16.69 4.67
C THR A 152 -34.17 -17.73 5.69
N ASN A 153 -33.25 -18.37 6.42
CA ASN A 153 -33.54 -19.42 7.35
C ASN A 153 -33.30 -19.06 8.82
N VAL A 154 -32.89 -17.83 9.11
CA VAL A 154 -32.81 -17.33 10.48
C VAL A 154 -34.19 -16.88 10.92
N ASN A 155 -35.14 -17.80 10.88
CA ASN A 155 -36.50 -17.60 11.39
C ASN A 155 -36.42 -17.40 12.91
N GLY A 156 -36.52 -16.16 13.36
CA GLY A 156 -36.49 -15.78 14.77
C GLY A 156 -35.20 -15.22 15.30
N ALA A 157 -34.12 -15.14 14.52
CA ALA A 157 -32.93 -14.40 14.95
C ALA A 157 -33.27 -12.91 15.08
N LYS A 158 -33.37 -12.45 16.30
CA LYS A 158 -33.62 -11.03 16.61
C LYS A 158 -32.41 -10.11 16.35
N LEU A 159 -31.29 -10.67 15.94
CA LEU A 159 -29.98 -9.98 15.90
C LEU A 159 -29.21 -10.28 14.60
N TRP A 160 -29.86 -10.12 13.45
CA TRP A 160 -29.08 -9.97 12.23
C TRP A 160 -28.73 -8.50 12.02
N THR A 161 -27.49 -8.23 11.69
CA THR A 161 -27.02 -6.93 11.31
C THR A 161 -26.36 -7.03 9.94
N GLY A 162 -26.51 -6.02 9.12
CA GLY A 162 -25.86 -5.96 7.83
C GLY A 162 -25.12 -4.65 7.71
N SER A 163 -23.98 -4.68 7.04
CA SER A 163 -23.25 -3.50 6.65
C SER A 163 -23.00 -3.51 5.16
N SER A 164 -22.95 -2.35 4.55
CA SER A 164 -22.49 -2.18 3.19
C SER A 164 -21.42 -1.08 3.19
N GLU A 165 -20.33 -1.36 2.53
CA GLU A 165 -19.27 -0.40 2.31
C GLU A 165 -19.13 -0.13 0.82
N TYR A 166 -19.02 1.14 0.48
CA TYR A 166 -18.74 1.59 -0.86
C TYR A 166 -17.61 2.60 -0.82
N SER A 167 -16.58 2.34 -1.56
CA SER A 167 -15.41 3.20 -1.66
C SER A 167 -15.07 3.44 -3.12
N ASN A 168 -14.74 4.67 -3.46
CA ASN A 168 -14.18 5.01 -4.75
C ASN A 168 -13.14 6.13 -4.66
N TYR A 169 -12.18 6.10 -5.56
CA TYR A 169 -11.28 7.21 -5.76
C TYR A 169 -10.97 7.43 -7.25
N VAL A 170 -10.58 8.65 -7.53
CA VAL A 170 -10.10 9.08 -8.85
C VAL A 170 -8.70 9.66 -8.68
N PHE A 171 -7.83 9.25 -9.57
CA PHE A 171 -6.47 9.76 -9.67
C PHE A 171 -6.18 10.15 -11.11
N ASP A 172 -5.52 11.29 -11.32
CA ASP A 172 -4.97 11.68 -12.62
C ASP A 172 -3.60 12.33 -12.47
N ALA A 173 -2.79 12.17 -13.51
CA ALA A 173 -1.44 12.70 -13.53
C ALA A 173 -0.99 13.16 -14.91
N MET A 174 -0.23 14.25 -14.94
CA MET A 174 0.53 14.70 -16.11
C MET A 174 2.02 14.67 -15.76
N PHE A 175 2.84 14.15 -16.65
CA PHE A 175 4.25 14.04 -16.39
C PHE A 175 5.11 14.27 -17.63
N ALA A 176 6.33 14.70 -17.37
CA ALA A 176 7.37 14.80 -18.37
C ALA A 176 8.70 14.27 -17.79
N ARG A 177 9.47 13.62 -18.62
CA ARG A 177 10.81 13.09 -18.30
C ARG A 177 11.75 13.39 -19.45
N LEU A 178 12.99 13.71 -19.08
CA LEU A 178 14.11 13.88 -19.99
C LEU A 178 15.29 13.07 -19.46
N VAL A 179 15.92 12.31 -20.35
CA VAL A 179 17.24 11.68 -20.12
C VAL A 179 18.13 12.09 -21.26
N TYR A 180 19.29 12.62 -20.91
CA TYR A 180 20.31 13.00 -21.84
C TYR A 180 21.62 12.32 -21.49
N ASP A 181 22.21 11.66 -22.45
CA ASP A 181 23.51 11.00 -22.36
C ASP A 181 24.47 11.64 -23.34
N TYR A 182 25.66 12.00 -22.86
CA TYR A 182 26.73 12.47 -23.69
C TYR A 182 27.88 11.44 -23.74
N ASN A 183 27.96 10.73 -24.84
CA ASN A 183 29.04 9.78 -25.16
C ASN A 183 29.29 8.75 -24.05
N TYR A 184 28.20 8.31 -23.36
CA TYR A 184 28.26 7.41 -22.21
C TYR A 184 29.05 7.96 -20.99
N LYS A 185 29.61 9.19 -21.09
CA LYS A 185 30.40 9.84 -20.04
C LYS A 185 29.53 10.53 -19.00
N TYR A 186 28.59 11.34 -19.46
CA TYR A 186 27.74 12.15 -18.60
C TYR A 186 26.28 11.84 -18.88
N VAL A 187 25.56 11.39 -17.84
CA VAL A 187 24.13 11.13 -17.93
C VAL A 187 23.40 12.10 -17.03
N LEU A 188 22.49 12.88 -17.61
CA LEU A 188 21.57 13.77 -16.90
C LEU A 188 20.15 13.22 -17.03
N SER A 189 19.41 13.13 -15.93
CA SER A 189 17.98 12.89 -16.00
C SER A 189 17.19 13.91 -15.19
N GLY A 190 15.98 14.22 -15.64
CA GLY A 190 15.06 15.06 -14.93
C GLY A 190 13.62 14.62 -15.19
N SER A 191 12.78 14.74 -14.19
CA SER A 191 11.34 14.50 -14.35
C SER A 191 10.53 15.52 -13.55
N VAL A 192 9.35 15.79 -14.04
CA VAL A 192 8.31 16.54 -13.35
C VAL A 192 6.99 15.82 -13.51
N ARG A 193 6.23 15.71 -12.41
CA ARG A 193 4.91 15.08 -12.39
C ARG A 193 3.95 15.94 -11.57
N ARG A 194 2.77 16.17 -12.09
CA ARG A 194 1.65 16.78 -11.39
C ARG A 194 0.58 15.72 -11.20
N ASP A 195 0.37 15.29 -9.98
CA ASP A 195 -0.60 14.29 -9.61
C ASP A 195 -1.80 14.93 -8.90
N ARG A 196 -2.98 14.37 -9.10
CA ARG A 196 -4.20 14.80 -8.45
C ARG A 196 -4.97 13.57 -7.97
N SER A 197 -5.36 13.54 -6.68
CA SER A 197 -6.11 12.44 -6.08
C SER A 197 -7.34 12.97 -5.34
N SER A 198 -8.48 12.28 -5.49
CA SER A 198 -9.73 12.61 -4.78
C SER A 198 -9.66 12.34 -3.28
N LYS A 199 -8.66 11.57 -2.82
CA LYS A 199 -8.43 11.26 -1.40
C LYS A 199 -8.04 12.47 -0.56
N PHE A 200 -7.63 13.56 -1.22
CA PHE A 200 -7.19 14.79 -0.58
C PHE A 200 -8.21 15.92 -0.65
N GLY A 201 -8.06 16.85 0.27
CA GLY A 201 -8.91 18.02 0.36
C GLY A 201 -8.89 18.86 -0.93
N PRO A 202 -10.01 19.51 -1.28
CA PRO A 202 -10.16 20.22 -2.55
C PRO A 202 -9.08 21.28 -2.81
N ASP A 203 -8.52 21.86 -1.74
CA ASP A 203 -7.51 22.92 -1.84
C ASP A 203 -6.08 22.36 -2.04
N LYS A 204 -5.85 21.05 -1.83
CA LYS A 204 -4.54 20.36 -1.89
C LYS A 204 -4.54 19.06 -2.68
N ARG A 205 -5.57 18.81 -3.48
CA ARG A 205 -5.67 17.60 -4.34
C ARG A 205 -4.49 17.42 -5.28
N ALA A 206 -3.97 18.53 -5.81
CA ALA A 206 -2.84 18.49 -6.73
C ALA A 206 -1.51 18.60 -5.99
N GLY A 207 -0.59 17.67 -6.28
CA GLY A 207 0.79 17.67 -5.85
C GLY A 207 1.73 17.83 -7.04
N TRP A 208 2.85 18.52 -6.85
CA TRP A 208 3.95 18.59 -7.82
C TRP A 208 5.15 17.83 -7.27
N PHE A 209 5.68 16.95 -8.10
CA PHE A 209 6.79 16.07 -7.79
C PHE A 209 7.83 16.21 -8.88
N TYR A 210 9.07 16.37 -8.49
CA TYR A 210 10.18 16.54 -9.42
C TYR A 210 11.39 15.76 -8.94
N SER A 211 12.16 15.30 -9.90
CA SER A 211 13.43 14.62 -9.63
C SER A 211 14.49 15.03 -10.65
N GLY A 212 15.73 14.90 -10.24
CA GLY A 212 16.88 15.07 -11.11
C GLY A 212 18.02 14.16 -10.67
N SER A 213 18.78 13.66 -11.62
CA SER A 213 20.00 12.90 -11.35
C SER A 213 21.11 13.22 -12.34
N LEU A 214 22.32 13.05 -11.85
CA LEU A 214 23.56 13.16 -12.61
C LEU A 214 24.36 11.88 -12.41
N ALA A 215 24.96 11.37 -13.48
CA ALA A 215 25.96 10.33 -13.39
C ALA A 215 27.17 10.68 -14.26
N TRP A 216 28.34 10.44 -13.72
CA TRP A 216 29.61 10.61 -14.40
C TRP A 216 30.33 9.27 -14.44
N ASN A 217 30.47 8.73 -15.65
CA ASN A 217 31.24 7.52 -15.92
C ASN A 217 32.71 7.92 -16.12
N ILE A 218 33.48 7.92 -15.05
CA ILE A 218 34.87 8.36 -15.02
C ILE A 218 35.76 7.46 -15.91
N THR A 219 35.45 6.17 -15.99
CA THR A 219 36.15 5.20 -16.84
C THR A 219 36.08 5.54 -18.33
N GLU A 220 35.03 6.25 -18.77
CA GLU A 220 34.89 6.65 -20.19
C GLU A 220 35.72 7.90 -20.54
N GLU A 221 36.43 8.48 -19.59
CA GLU A 221 37.29 9.66 -19.82
C GLU A 221 38.61 9.29 -20.49
N ASP A 222 39.12 10.20 -21.32
CA ASP A 222 40.34 9.95 -22.08
C ASP A 222 41.55 9.68 -21.19
N PHE A 223 41.64 10.31 -20.01
CA PHE A 223 42.69 10.08 -19.04
C PHE A 223 42.66 8.75 -18.32
N MET A 224 41.55 8.01 -18.45
CA MET A 224 41.36 6.66 -17.85
C MET A 224 41.69 5.52 -18.80
N LYS A 225 41.88 5.78 -20.10
CA LYS A 225 42.03 4.74 -21.14
C LYS A 225 43.24 3.81 -20.92
N ASP A 226 44.28 4.29 -20.27
CA ASP A 226 45.47 3.49 -19.97
C ASP A 226 45.36 2.69 -18.66
N ILE A 227 44.27 2.83 -17.94
CA ILE A 227 44.07 2.18 -16.63
C ILE A 227 43.21 0.90 -16.84
N HIS A 228 43.84 -0.20 -17.20
CA HIS A 228 43.14 -1.45 -17.58
C HIS A 228 42.66 -2.30 -16.41
N TRP A 229 43.05 -1.99 -15.18
CA TRP A 229 42.61 -2.72 -13.99
C TRP A 229 41.31 -2.17 -13.40
N LEU A 230 40.88 -0.99 -13.80
CA LEU A 230 39.69 -0.30 -13.32
C LEU A 230 38.61 -0.37 -14.41
N ASP A 231 37.64 -1.25 -14.25
CA ASP A 231 36.60 -1.52 -15.23
C ASP A 231 35.44 -0.54 -15.11
N ILE A 232 35.12 -0.13 -13.87
CA ILE A 232 34.04 0.78 -13.56
C ILE A 232 34.56 1.81 -12.53
N ALA A 233 34.38 3.08 -12.86
CA ALA A 233 34.44 4.18 -11.88
C ALA A 233 33.32 5.14 -12.24
N LYS A 234 32.27 5.19 -11.41
CA LYS A 234 31.08 5.97 -11.67
C LYS A 234 30.63 6.71 -10.43
N LEU A 235 30.39 8.00 -10.57
CA LEU A 235 29.82 8.86 -9.53
C LEU A 235 28.36 9.13 -9.90
N ARG A 236 27.47 9.02 -8.93
CA ARG A 236 26.02 9.27 -9.08
C ARG A 236 25.55 10.24 -8.02
N ALA A 237 24.69 11.18 -8.38
CA ALA A 237 23.98 12.03 -7.45
C ALA A 237 22.53 12.19 -7.90
N SER A 238 21.60 12.09 -6.97
CA SER A 238 20.18 12.28 -7.26
C SER A 238 19.48 13.03 -6.15
N TYR A 239 18.44 13.76 -6.55
CA TYR A 239 17.45 14.35 -5.65
C TYR A 239 16.07 14.21 -6.25
N GLY A 240 15.10 13.83 -5.42
CA GLY A 240 13.72 13.70 -5.86
C GLY A 240 12.71 13.88 -4.75
N ILE A 241 11.50 14.29 -5.16
CA ILE A 241 10.32 14.34 -4.31
C ILE A 241 9.28 13.45 -4.93
N THR A 242 8.77 12.48 -4.15
CA THR A 242 7.66 11.60 -4.53
C THR A 242 6.47 11.82 -3.61
N GLY A 243 5.26 11.68 -4.17
CA GLY A 243 4.01 11.72 -3.43
C GLY A 243 3.56 10.31 -3.04
N ASN A 244 2.81 10.23 -1.94
CA ASN A 244 2.08 9.05 -1.55
C ASN A 244 0.64 9.46 -1.21
N ASP A 245 -0.35 8.78 -1.79
CA ASP A 245 -1.79 8.95 -1.51
C ASP A 245 -2.42 7.74 -0.79
N GLN A 246 -1.60 6.77 -0.40
CA GLN A 246 -2.02 5.56 0.32
C GLN A 246 -2.13 5.86 1.82
N ILE A 247 -3.08 6.71 2.19
CA ILE A 247 -3.30 7.15 3.58
C ILE A 247 -4.31 6.28 4.34
N GLY A 248 -4.74 5.16 3.74
CA GLY A 248 -5.64 4.19 4.38
C GLY A 248 -7.10 4.63 4.48
N ASN A 249 -7.48 5.79 3.96
CA ASN A 249 -8.85 6.30 3.94
C ASN A 249 -9.06 7.18 2.71
N ASP A 250 -9.97 6.78 1.82
CA ASP A 250 -10.28 7.50 0.59
C ASP A 250 -11.05 8.81 0.83
N TYR A 251 -11.61 8.97 2.04
CA TYR A 251 -12.45 10.10 2.45
C TYR A 251 -11.90 10.84 3.66
N ALA A 252 -10.61 10.74 3.94
CA ALA A 252 -9.97 11.31 5.14
C ALA A 252 -10.15 12.83 5.31
N TRP A 253 -10.45 13.55 4.24
CA TRP A 253 -10.67 15.01 4.28
C TRP A 253 -12.12 15.41 4.56
N ILE A 254 -13.07 14.44 4.61
CA ILE A 254 -14.51 14.68 4.79
C ILE A 254 -14.88 14.54 6.27
N SER A 255 -15.89 15.29 6.70
CA SER A 255 -16.50 15.11 8.02
C SER A 255 -17.38 13.87 8.06
N THR A 256 -17.28 13.08 9.13
CA THR A 256 -18.09 11.89 9.38
C THR A 256 -19.00 12.07 10.55
N ILE A 257 -20.15 11.39 10.56
CA ILE A 257 -21.16 11.41 11.61
C ILE A 257 -21.33 9.98 12.13
N SER A 258 -21.35 9.81 13.44
CA SER A 258 -21.66 8.55 14.13
C SER A 258 -22.97 8.65 14.89
N SER A 259 -23.62 7.49 15.09
CA SER A 259 -24.90 7.37 15.80
C SER A 259 -24.91 6.27 16.84
N ASP A 260 -23.77 5.99 17.45
CA ASP A 260 -23.57 4.89 18.41
C ASP A 260 -23.85 5.27 19.88
N GLN A 261 -24.30 6.49 20.13
CA GLN A 261 -24.65 6.96 21.46
C GLN A 261 -26.13 7.29 21.58
N ASN A 262 -26.65 7.10 22.79
CA ASN A 262 -28.02 7.47 23.13
C ASN A 262 -28.04 8.58 24.17
N VAL A 263 -28.93 9.53 23.98
CA VAL A 263 -29.31 10.52 25.03
C VAL A 263 -30.59 10.04 25.69
N VAL A 264 -30.59 10.08 27.01
CA VAL A 264 -31.75 9.69 27.80
C VAL A 264 -32.60 10.91 28.14
N PHE A 265 -33.84 10.93 27.67
CA PHE A 265 -34.86 11.90 28.03
C PHE A 265 -35.89 11.22 28.92
N GLY A 266 -35.84 11.51 30.24
CA GLY A 266 -36.63 10.80 31.24
C GLY A 266 -36.22 9.32 31.30
N THR A 267 -37.08 8.42 30.88
CA THR A 267 -36.83 6.95 30.81
C THR A 267 -36.57 6.45 29.38
N THR A 268 -36.59 7.35 28.39
CA THR A 268 -36.46 6.95 26.96
C THR A 268 -35.07 7.26 26.44
N ALA A 269 -34.39 6.24 25.95
CA ALA A 269 -33.12 6.39 25.24
C ALA A 269 -33.39 6.69 23.74
N ILE A 270 -32.86 7.80 23.26
CA ILE A 270 -32.99 8.24 21.88
C ILE A 270 -31.61 8.22 21.20
N PRO A 271 -31.45 7.56 20.04
CA PRO A 271 -30.22 7.61 19.28
C PRO A 271 -29.82 9.05 18.92
N THR A 272 -28.58 9.39 19.10
CA THR A 272 -28.04 10.72 18.75
C THR A 272 -27.03 10.62 17.64
N TYR A 273 -26.98 11.65 16.80
CA TYR A 273 -25.98 11.80 15.75
C TYR A 273 -24.99 12.89 16.18
N TYR A 274 -23.72 12.59 16.07
CA TYR A 274 -22.65 13.53 16.40
C TYR A 274 -21.49 13.42 15.41
N PRO A 275 -20.73 14.51 15.18
CA PRO A 275 -19.53 14.46 14.36
C PRO A 275 -18.47 13.55 15.00
N SER A 276 -18.00 12.53 14.27
CA SER A 276 -16.93 11.62 14.72
C SER A 276 -15.60 11.89 14.02
N GLY A 277 -15.65 12.54 12.85
CA GLY A 277 -14.49 13.03 12.12
C GLY A 277 -14.73 14.44 11.59
N TYR A 278 -13.68 15.24 11.54
CA TYR A 278 -13.76 16.62 11.08
C TYR A 278 -13.09 16.79 9.74
N SER A 279 -13.71 17.62 8.89
CA SER A 279 -13.18 17.88 7.56
C SER A 279 -11.87 18.68 7.60
N ASN A 280 -10.94 18.33 6.73
CA ASN A 280 -9.75 19.11 6.48
C ASN A 280 -9.57 19.36 4.97
N ARG A 281 -10.02 20.52 4.51
CA ARG A 281 -9.89 20.92 3.11
C ARG A 281 -8.43 21.12 2.65
N GLN A 282 -7.50 21.30 3.61
CA GLN A 282 -6.06 21.47 3.38
C GLN A 282 -5.28 20.17 3.47
N LEU A 283 -5.96 19.02 3.68
CA LEU A 283 -5.31 17.72 3.67
C LEU A 283 -4.69 17.47 2.30
N GLY A 284 -3.40 17.19 2.28
CA GLY A 284 -2.64 17.00 1.05
C GLY A 284 -1.71 15.80 1.11
N TRP A 285 -0.94 15.65 0.05
CA TRP A 285 -0.03 14.56 -0.21
C TRP A 285 1.00 14.37 0.91
N GLU A 286 1.27 13.12 1.26
CA GLU A 286 2.52 12.77 1.91
C GLU A 286 3.66 12.96 0.92
N LYS A 287 4.74 13.58 1.37
CA LYS A 287 5.90 13.87 0.50
C LYS A 287 7.15 13.18 1.02
N ASN A 288 7.76 12.37 0.17
CA ASN A 288 9.06 11.77 0.42
C ASN A 288 10.11 12.55 -0.37
N LYS A 289 11.01 13.22 0.34
CA LYS A 289 12.16 13.93 -0.22
C LYS A 289 13.38 13.06 -0.02
N GLN A 290 14.03 12.67 -1.10
CA GLN A 290 15.20 11.79 -1.07
C GLN A 290 16.37 12.41 -1.79
N MET A 291 17.55 12.29 -1.19
CA MET A 291 18.82 12.66 -1.76
C MET A 291 19.77 11.47 -1.65
N ASP A 292 20.44 11.15 -2.75
CA ASP A 292 21.38 10.04 -2.83
C ASP A 292 22.67 10.49 -3.47
N LEU A 293 23.80 9.97 -2.95
CA LEU A 293 25.12 10.06 -3.52
C LEU A 293 25.71 8.65 -3.60
N GLY A 294 25.97 8.18 -4.82
CA GLY A 294 26.44 6.82 -5.07
C GLY A 294 27.80 6.82 -5.75
N PHE A 295 28.60 5.80 -5.44
CA PHE A 295 29.90 5.55 -6.04
C PHE A 295 30.06 4.07 -6.40
N ASP A 296 30.32 3.78 -7.67
CA ASP A 296 30.47 2.42 -8.19
C ASP A 296 31.90 2.22 -8.68
N ILE A 297 32.58 1.16 -8.18
CA ILE A 297 33.94 0.78 -8.56
C ILE A 297 33.94 -0.68 -9.00
N GLY A 298 34.46 -0.94 -10.20
CA GLY A 298 34.73 -2.29 -10.69
C GLY A 298 36.21 -2.45 -10.99
N VAL A 299 36.82 -3.51 -10.50
CA VAL A 299 38.24 -3.77 -10.72
C VAL A 299 38.51 -5.20 -11.14
N PHE A 300 39.48 -5.37 -12.06
CA PHE A 300 39.97 -6.66 -12.54
C PHE A 300 38.89 -7.54 -13.19
N ASN A 301 37.79 -6.96 -13.64
CA ASN A 301 36.60 -7.68 -14.10
C ASN A 301 36.08 -8.74 -13.08
N ALA A 302 36.47 -8.63 -11.81
CA ALA A 302 36.22 -9.65 -10.80
C ALA A 302 35.60 -9.11 -9.51
N LEU A 303 35.77 -7.84 -9.20
CA LEU A 303 35.28 -7.22 -7.97
C LEU A 303 34.52 -5.95 -8.29
N ASN A 304 33.28 -5.86 -7.84
CA ASN A 304 32.44 -4.68 -7.92
C ASN A 304 32.08 -4.19 -6.50
N ILE A 305 32.27 -2.92 -6.25
CA ILE A 305 31.92 -2.24 -4.99
C ILE A 305 30.96 -1.12 -5.33
N VAL A 306 29.82 -1.10 -4.66
CA VAL A 306 28.80 -0.05 -4.74
C VAL A 306 28.64 0.54 -3.35
N VAL A 307 28.73 1.87 -3.25
CA VAL A 307 28.53 2.60 -2.01
C VAL A 307 27.46 3.65 -2.25
N ASP A 308 26.41 3.66 -1.45
CA ASP A 308 25.33 4.64 -1.50
C ASP A 308 25.20 5.36 -0.14
N LEU A 309 25.13 6.67 -0.17
CA LEU A 309 24.81 7.54 0.94
C LEU A 309 23.46 8.17 0.68
N TYR A 310 22.52 8.01 1.58
CA TYR A 310 21.18 8.54 1.38
C TYR A 310 20.67 9.33 2.58
N LYS A 311 19.79 10.28 2.27
CA LYS A 311 18.95 10.97 3.22
C LYS A 311 17.55 11.05 2.66
N ARG A 312 16.58 10.51 3.41
CA ARG A 312 15.14 10.52 3.08
C ARG A 312 14.37 11.20 4.20
N THR A 313 13.52 12.14 3.85
CA THR A 313 12.60 12.82 4.76
C THR A 313 11.19 12.62 4.24
N SER A 314 10.31 12.05 5.08
CA SER A 314 8.92 11.75 4.75
C SER A 314 8.01 12.64 5.61
N ASP A 315 7.24 13.51 4.95
CA ASP A 315 6.13 14.24 5.58
C ASP A 315 4.92 13.32 5.55
N ILE A 316 4.34 12.97 6.72
CA ILE A 316 3.29 11.97 6.84
C ILE A 316 1.93 12.59 7.17
N VAL A 317 0.86 11.91 6.76
CA VAL A 317 -0.52 12.16 7.14
C VAL A 317 -0.88 11.28 8.34
N MET A 318 -1.47 11.86 9.35
CA MET A 318 -1.92 11.13 10.52
C MET A 318 -3.21 11.70 11.10
N PRO A 319 -4.07 10.87 11.74
CA PRO A 319 -5.18 11.36 12.50
C PRO A 319 -4.68 12.06 13.77
N ALA A 320 -5.16 13.26 14.03
CA ALA A 320 -4.91 14.02 15.24
C ALA A 320 -6.18 14.09 16.06
N ASN A 321 -6.12 13.66 17.32
CA ASN A 321 -7.27 13.72 18.22
C ASN A 321 -7.54 15.17 18.65
N ILE A 322 -8.80 15.55 18.61
CA ILE A 322 -9.26 16.83 19.12
C ILE A 322 -9.46 16.69 20.64
N PRO A 323 -8.84 17.56 21.47
CA PRO A 323 -8.99 17.48 22.92
C PRO A 323 -10.44 17.67 23.35
N ASN A 324 -10.96 16.79 24.21
CA ASN A 324 -12.36 16.77 24.66
C ASN A 324 -12.80 18.03 25.42
N PHE A 325 -11.86 18.83 25.97
CA PHE A 325 -12.21 20.08 26.69
C PHE A 325 -12.81 21.14 25.77
N ASN A 326 -12.72 20.97 24.44
CA ASN A 326 -13.39 21.86 23.49
C ASN A 326 -14.88 21.52 23.30
N GLY A 327 -15.42 20.55 24.06
CA GLY A 327 -16.79 20.06 23.92
C GLY A 327 -17.06 19.27 22.66
N ILE A 328 -16.00 18.89 21.94
CA ILE A 328 -16.03 18.17 20.65
C ILE A 328 -15.10 16.96 20.79
N ALA A 329 -15.65 15.76 20.60
CA ALA A 329 -14.85 14.54 20.51
C ALA A 329 -14.64 14.17 19.03
N GLY A 330 -13.48 13.58 18.71
CA GLY A 330 -13.21 13.10 17.37
C GLY A 330 -11.78 13.34 16.93
N SER A 331 -11.52 13.08 15.64
CA SER A 331 -10.21 13.26 15.04
C SER A 331 -10.28 14.01 13.72
N VAL A 332 -9.16 14.58 13.32
CA VAL A 332 -8.96 15.21 12.02
C VAL A 332 -7.67 14.68 11.40
N TYR A 333 -7.71 14.32 10.12
CA TYR A 333 -6.51 13.97 9.38
C TYR A 333 -5.74 15.22 8.99
N MET A 334 -4.43 15.21 9.21
CA MET A 334 -3.57 16.35 8.89
C MET A 334 -2.15 15.90 8.50
N ASN A 335 -1.46 16.73 7.72
CA ASN A 335 -0.04 16.57 7.43
C ASN A 335 0.76 17.10 8.64
N ALA A 336 1.05 16.24 9.63
CA ALA A 336 1.52 16.67 10.96
C ALA A 336 2.73 15.90 11.49
N GLY A 337 3.30 14.99 10.71
CA GLY A 337 4.46 14.22 11.14
C GLY A 337 5.60 14.30 10.14
N GLN A 338 6.81 14.09 10.61
CA GLN A 338 7.98 13.97 9.75
C GLN A 338 8.88 12.85 10.26
N ILE A 339 9.35 12.02 9.35
CA ILE A 339 10.30 10.93 9.63
C ILE A 339 11.53 11.16 8.77
N GLU A 340 12.71 11.19 9.40
CA GLU A 340 13.99 11.27 8.71
C GLU A 340 14.73 9.93 8.81
N ASN A 341 15.18 9.43 7.67
CA ASN A 341 16.08 8.29 7.54
C ASN A 341 17.34 8.75 6.82
N LYS A 342 18.49 8.40 7.36
CA LYS A 342 19.78 8.63 6.69
C LYS A 342 20.70 7.45 6.93
N GLY A 343 21.44 7.07 5.90
CA GLY A 343 22.28 5.89 6.02
C GLY A 343 23.33 5.78 4.94
N ILE A 344 24.04 4.68 5.08
CA ILE A 344 25.04 4.22 4.12
C ILE A 344 24.78 2.76 3.81
N GLU A 345 24.87 2.41 2.54
CA GLU A 345 24.76 1.04 2.04
C GLU A 345 26.04 0.72 1.25
N ILE A 346 26.59 -0.48 1.48
CA ILE A 346 27.78 -0.97 0.80
C ILE A 346 27.47 -2.37 0.29
N GLN A 347 27.69 -2.57 -1.01
CA GLN A 347 27.61 -3.88 -1.62
C GLN A 347 28.93 -4.22 -2.28
N VAL A 348 29.45 -5.40 -1.98
CA VAL A 348 30.67 -5.95 -2.57
C VAL A 348 30.30 -7.25 -3.28
N SER A 349 30.46 -7.29 -4.58
CA SER A 349 30.26 -8.49 -5.40
C SER A 349 31.58 -8.93 -6.02
N ALA A 350 31.94 -10.19 -5.83
CA ALA A 350 33.20 -10.74 -6.33
C ALA A 350 32.95 -12.05 -7.12
N THR A 351 33.64 -12.17 -8.24
CA THR A 351 33.70 -13.38 -9.07
C THR A 351 35.18 -13.78 -9.25
N PRO A 352 35.83 -14.28 -8.17
CA PRO A 352 37.27 -14.54 -8.19
C PRO A 352 37.67 -15.68 -9.14
N PHE A 353 36.77 -16.58 -9.47
CA PHE A 353 37.01 -17.70 -10.37
C PHE A 353 36.01 -17.65 -11.52
N LYS A 354 36.53 -17.67 -12.76
CA LYS A 354 35.77 -17.66 -14.00
C LYS A 354 36.34 -18.73 -14.92
N GLY A 355 35.75 -19.92 -15.00
CA GLY A 355 36.20 -21.03 -15.80
C GLY A 355 35.27 -22.23 -15.59
N ASP A 356 35.85 -23.45 -15.69
CA ASP A 356 35.09 -24.69 -15.40
C ASP A 356 34.50 -24.70 -13.99
N PHE A 357 35.15 -24.02 -13.05
CA PHE A 357 34.62 -23.67 -11.75
C PHE A 357 34.41 -22.16 -11.70
N SER A 358 33.16 -21.76 -11.50
CA SER A 358 32.79 -20.35 -11.30
C SER A 358 32.27 -20.14 -9.88
N TRP A 359 32.78 -19.13 -9.21
CA TRP A 359 32.30 -18.73 -7.87
C TRP A 359 31.95 -17.25 -7.88
N GLU A 360 30.69 -16.96 -7.57
CA GLU A 360 30.18 -15.62 -7.37
C GLU A 360 29.73 -15.46 -5.92
N THR A 361 30.09 -14.34 -5.31
CA THR A 361 29.67 -14.00 -3.94
C THR A 361 29.31 -12.54 -3.85
N THR A 362 28.26 -12.24 -3.09
CA THR A 362 27.83 -10.86 -2.82
C THR A 362 27.67 -10.67 -1.32
N LEU A 363 28.29 -9.62 -0.79
CA LEU A 363 28.15 -9.16 0.59
C LEU A 363 27.48 -7.79 0.58
N SER A 364 26.40 -7.65 1.34
CA SER A 364 25.72 -6.37 1.53
C SER A 364 25.75 -5.97 2.99
N TRP A 365 26.08 -4.71 3.25
CA TRP A 365 26.06 -4.13 4.59
C TRP A 365 25.35 -2.78 4.53
N SER A 366 24.49 -2.49 5.51
CA SER A 366 23.76 -1.24 5.61
C SER A 366 23.70 -0.74 7.05
N LYS A 367 23.67 0.58 7.20
CA LYS A 367 23.41 1.27 8.45
C LYS A 367 22.41 2.38 8.22
N ASN A 368 21.28 2.34 8.90
CA ASN A 368 20.25 3.36 8.88
C ASN A 368 20.11 4.03 10.25
N ASN A 369 20.01 5.34 10.28
CA ASN A 369 19.62 6.13 11.44
C ASN A 369 18.24 6.74 11.16
N ASN A 370 17.28 6.45 12.01
CA ASN A 370 15.91 6.95 11.96
C ASN A 370 15.69 7.99 13.07
N LYS A 371 14.97 9.05 12.72
CA LYS A 371 14.57 10.10 13.68
C LYS A 371 13.13 10.53 13.42
#